data_58fadfb7c5e4ed9c6a23b7487501705f
#
_entry.id   58fadfb7c5e4ed9c6a23b7487501705f
#
_cell.length_a   1.000
_cell.length_b   1.000
_cell.length_c   1.000
_cell.angle_alpha   90.00
_cell.angle_beta   90.00
_cell.angle_gamma   90.00
#
_symmetry.space_group_name_H-M   'P 1'
#
loop_
_entity.id
_entity.type
_entity.pdbx_description
1 polymer ?
#
loop_
_entity_poly.entity_id
_entity_poly.type
_entity_poly.pdbx_seq_one_letter_code
_entity_poly.pdbx_strand_id
1 'polypeptide(L)'
;MSELTAKENIKTADAVKRITATAVMAALTTLMTAYIFHIPVGVNGGYVHLGDTMIYLAAAFLPLPYACAAGAIGGGLADFLTAPVWAPATIIIKMLICLPFSSKGTKLVTKRNVVALFLAFAISATGYYIAEGIMFGFTASFFTSVSGSIVQSGGSAIMFVIIGTALDKIGFKTNIAK
;
A
#
# COMPACT_ATOMS: atom_id res chain seq x y z
N MET A 1 -5.27 -27.80 31.47
CA MET A 1 -6.18 -26.69 31.17
C MET A 1 -5.46 -25.32 31.07
N SER A 2 -4.46 -25.05 31.90
CA SER A 2 -3.74 -23.76 31.93
C SER A 2 -2.85 -23.47 30.67
N GLU A 3 -2.19 -24.48 30.12
CA GLU A 3 -1.30 -24.30 28.97
C GLU A 3 -2.03 -24.03 27.63
N LEU A 4 -3.18 -24.65 27.45
CA LEU A 4 -4.04 -24.40 26.30
C LEU A 4 -4.62 -22.97 26.34
N THR A 5 -5.07 -22.52 27.49
CA THR A 5 -5.58 -21.16 27.71
C THR A 5 -4.50 -20.11 27.48
N ALA A 6 -3.26 -20.37 27.92
CA ALA A 6 -2.14 -19.46 27.69
C ALA A 6 -1.77 -19.34 26.20
N LYS A 7 -1.74 -20.45 25.45
CA LYS A 7 -1.52 -20.46 23.99
C LYS A 7 -2.63 -19.74 23.22
N GLU A 8 -3.87 -19.87 23.64
CA GLU A 8 -5.01 -19.20 23.03
C GLU A 8 -4.96 -17.67 23.27
N ASN A 9 -4.61 -17.26 24.46
CA ASN A 9 -4.43 -15.84 24.81
C ASN A 9 -3.29 -15.19 23.99
N ILE A 10 -2.17 -15.88 23.76
CA ILE A 10 -1.06 -15.38 22.93
C ILE A 10 -1.51 -15.21 21.48
N LYS A 11 -2.20 -16.20 20.90
CA LYS A 11 -2.73 -16.10 19.54
C LYS A 11 -3.70 -14.94 19.37
N THR A 12 -4.57 -14.73 20.34
CA THR A 12 -5.53 -13.63 20.35
C THR A 12 -4.82 -12.26 20.42
N ALA A 13 -3.84 -12.13 21.30
CA ALA A 13 -3.03 -10.90 21.42
C ALA A 13 -2.29 -10.56 20.11
N ASP A 14 -1.71 -11.56 19.45
CA ASP A 14 -1.04 -11.38 18.17
C ASP A 14 -2.01 -10.99 17.05
N ALA A 15 -3.20 -11.58 17.02
CA ALA A 15 -4.24 -11.20 16.06
C ALA A 15 -4.70 -9.75 16.27
N VAL A 16 -4.93 -9.34 17.50
CA VAL A 16 -5.29 -7.96 17.86
C VAL A 16 -4.20 -6.98 17.42
N LYS A 17 -2.92 -7.25 17.73
CA LYS A 17 -1.79 -6.41 17.28
C LYS A 17 -1.79 -6.23 15.74
N ARG A 18 -1.97 -7.30 14.99
CA ARG A 18 -1.99 -7.28 13.51
C ARG A 18 -3.18 -6.50 12.97
N ILE A 19 -4.39 -6.70 13.52
CA ILE A 19 -5.59 -5.97 13.12
C ILE A 19 -5.44 -4.48 13.41
N THR A 20 -4.95 -4.12 14.60
CA THR A 20 -4.70 -2.71 14.96
C THR A 20 -3.68 -2.06 14.03
N ALA A 21 -2.56 -2.74 13.74
CA ALA A 21 -1.56 -2.24 12.82
C ALA A 21 -2.12 -2.10 11.39
N THR A 22 -2.97 -3.03 10.95
CA THR A 22 -3.67 -2.96 9.66
C THR A 22 -4.57 -1.73 9.59
N ALA A 23 -5.37 -1.48 10.63
CA ALA A 23 -6.25 -0.32 10.71
C ALA A 23 -5.47 1.01 10.69
N VAL A 24 -4.37 1.09 11.43
CA VAL A 24 -3.48 2.26 11.43
C VAL A 24 -2.87 2.48 10.04
N MET A 25 -2.36 1.43 9.40
CA MET A 25 -1.78 1.55 8.06
C MET A 25 -2.84 1.91 7.00
N ALA A 26 -4.06 1.39 7.12
CA ALA A 26 -5.17 1.78 6.25
C ALA A 26 -5.53 3.27 6.43
N ALA A 27 -5.63 3.75 7.67
CA ALA A 27 -5.90 5.14 7.97
C ALA A 27 -4.79 6.08 7.44
N LEU A 28 -3.52 5.72 7.65
CA LEU A 28 -2.38 6.47 7.09
C LEU A 28 -2.39 6.48 5.56
N THR A 29 -2.72 5.34 4.93
CA THR A 29 -2.88 5.26 3.47
C THR A 29 -3.99 6.19 3.00
N THR A 30 -5.16 6.19 3.64
CA THR A 30 -6.27 7.09 3.30
C THR A 30 -5.87 8.55 3.43
N LEU A 31 -5.25 8.95 4.56
CA LEU A 31 -4.82 10.32 4.79
C LEU A 31 -3.79 10.79 3.75
N MET A 32 -2.77 9.97 3.48
CA MET A 32 -1.74 10.30 2.50
C MET A 32 -2.27 10.36 1.08
N THR A 33 -3.27 9.54 0.75
CA THR A 33 -3.86 9.49 -0.58
C THR A 33 -4.87 10.61 -0.80
N ALA A 34 -5.78 10.84 0.14
CA ALA A 34 -6.88 11.76 -0.03
C ALA A 34 -6.52 13.24 0.28
N TYR A 35 -5.55 13.48 1.17
CA TYR A 35 -5.32 14.81 1.72
C TYR A 35 -3.88 15.31 1.62
N ILE A 36 -2.88 14.41 1.75
CA ILE A 36 -1.46 14.79 1.76
C ILE A 36 -0.87 14.49 0.38
N PHE A 37 -0.38 15.52 -0.32
CA PHE A 37 0.15 15.41 -1.69
C PHE A 37 -0.87 14.86 -2.70
N HIS A 38 -2.14 15.21 -2.54
CA HIS A 38 -3.20 14.88 -3.48
C HIS A 38 -3.17 15.89 -4.64
N ILE A 39 -2.64 15.50 -5.79
CA ILE A 39 -2.47 16.37 -6.96
C ILE A 39 -3.37 15.85 -8.08
N PRO A 40 -4.47 16.56 -8.41
CA PRO A 40 -5.33 16.20 -9.52
C PRO A 40 -4.55 16.19 -10.84
N VAL A 41 -4.73 15.15 -11.66
CA VAL A 41 -4.11 15.03 -12.98
C VAL A 41 -5.10 14.49 -14.00
N GLY A 42 -4.98 15.02 -15.24
CA GLY A 42 -5.83 14.58 -16.35
C GLY A 42 -7.27 15.11 -16.27
N VAL A 43 -8.09 14.69 -17.23
CA VAL A 43 -9.49 15.13 -17.40
C VAL A 43 -10.50 14.13 -16.82
N ASN A 44 -10.04 12.93 -16.44
CA ASN A 44 -10.91 11.83 -16.00
C ASN A 44 -11.05 11.77 -14.45
N GLY A 45 -10.76 12.85 -13.73
CA GLY A 45 -10.83 12.91 -12.27
C GLY A 45 -9.80 12.05 -11.56
N GLY A 46 -8.72 11.66 -12.25
CA GLY A 46 -7.56 10.97 -11.67
C GLY A 46 -6.69 11.95 -10.88
N TYR A 47 -5.82 11.39 -10.04
CA TYR A 47 -4.89 12.17 -9.23
C TYR A 47 -3.62 11.37 -8.90
N VAL A 48 -2.54 12.07 -8.58
CA VAL A 48 -1.27 11.49 -8.13
C VAL A 48 -1.09 11.78 -6.64
N HIS A 49 -0.60 10.79 -5.90
CA HIS A 49 -0.42 10.87 -4.45
C HIS A 49 0.77 10.04 -3.99
N LEU A 50 1.20 10.22 -2.74
CA LEU A 50 2.26 9.43 -2.11
C LEU A 50 1.74 8.34 -1.16
N GLY A 51 0.45 8.03 -1.19
CA GLY A 51 -0.19 7.04 -0.32
C GLY A 51 0.35 5.62 -0.47
N ASP A 52 0.88 5.27 -1.65
CA ASP A 52 1.49 3.96 -1.89
C ASP A 52 2.72 3.73 -0.99
N THR A 53 3.37 4.77 -0.48
CA THR A 53 4.41 4.67 0.54
C THR A 53 3.93 3.88 1.77
N MET A 54 2.72 4.19 2.26
CA MET A 54 2.14 3.51 3.42
C MET A 54 1.79 2.07 3.09
N ILE A 55 1.34 1.79 1.87
CA ILE A 55 1.05 0.44 1.40
C ILE A 55 2.35 -0.39 1.31
N TYR A 56 3.44 0.17 0.78
CA TYR A 56 4.74 -0.51 0.72
C TYR A 56 5.31 -0.78 2.12
N LEU A 57 5.19 0.17 3.04
CA LEU A 57 5.57 -0.03 4.45
C LEU A 57 4.71 -1.12 5.09
N ALA A 58 3.38 -1.10 4.88
CA ALA A 58 2.49 -2.15 5.38
C ALA A 58 2.89 -3.53 4.83
N ALA A 59 3.18 -3.64 3.53
CA ALA A 59 3.57 -4.89 2.88
C ALA A 59 4.95 -5.41 3.31
N ALA A 60 5.87 -4.51 3.70
CA ALA A 60 7.16 -4.88 4.27
C ALA A 60 7.10 -5.23 5.77
N PHE A 61 6.05 -4.81 6.47
CA PHE A 61 5.90 -4.97 7.91
C PHE A 61 4.89 -6.06 8.30
N LEU A 62 3.68 -6.06 7.70
CA LEU A 62 2.58 -6.96 8.04
C LEU A 62 2.61 -8.25 7.22
N PRO A 63 2.08 -9.36 7.76
CA PRO A 63 1.79 -10.53 6.94
C PRO A 63 0.87 -10.17 5.76
N LEU A 64 1.07 -10.84 4.61
CA LEU A 64 0.45 -10.50 3.33
C LEU A 64 -1.07 -10.22 3.39
N PRO A 65 -1.92 -11.04 4.02
CA PRO A 65 -3.36 -10.77 4.06
C PRO A 65 -3.71 -9.43 4.74
N TYR A 66 -2.98 -9.10 5.80
CA TYR A 66 -3.15 -7.85 6.55
C TYR A 66 -2.66 -6.63 5.75
N ALA A 67 -1.54 -6.78 5.03
CA ALA A 67 -1.04 -5.74 4.14
C ALA A 67 -2.01 -5.48 2.98
N CYS A 68 -2.53 -6.54 2.34
CA CYS A 68 -3.55 -6.43 1.31
C CYS A 68 -4.81 -5.73 1.82
N ALA A 69 -5.27 -6.08 3.02
CA ALA A 69 -6.42 -5.42 3.65
C ALA A 69 -6.14 -3.93 3.92
N ALA A 70 -4.95 -3.58 4.43
CA ALA A 70 -4.57 -2.19 4.67
C ALA A 70 -4.57 -1.37 3.37
N GLY A 71 -3.98 -1.91 2.30
CA GLY A 71 -3.94 -1.26 0.98
C GLY A 71 -5.32 -1.11 0.35
N ALA A 72 -6.14 -2.17 0.36
CA ALA A 72 -7.48 -2.17 -0.20
C ALA A 72 -8.41 -1.21 0.52
N ILE A 73 -8.44 -1.27 1.85
CA ILE A 73 -9.28 -0.40 2.68
C ILE A 73 -8.80 1.05 2.58
N GLY A 74 -7.50 1.28 2.75
CA GLY A 74 -6.93 2.62 2.75
C GLY A 74 -7.05 3.33 1.40
N GLY A 75 -6.70 2.66 0.30
CA GLY A 75 -6.85 3.19 -1.05
C GLY A 75 -8.32 3.33 -1.46
N GLY A 76 -9.14 2.29 -1.18
CA GLY A 76 -10.57 2.32 -1.47
C GLY A 76 -11.30 3.45 -0.76
N LEU A 77 -11.06 3.64 0.55
CA LEU A 77 -11.66 4.76 1.30
C LEU A 77 -11.22 6.12 0.77
N ALA A 78 -9.94 6.28 0.41
CA ALA A 78 -9.45 7.51 -0.18
C ALA A 78 -10.23 7.86 -1.45
N ASP A 79 -10.38 6.90 -2.37
CA ASP A 79 -11.11 7.12 -3.61
C ASP A 79 -12.61 7.30 -3.38
N PHE A 80 -13.23 6.58 -2.44
CA PHE A 80 -14.64 6.85 -2.10
C PHE A 80 -14.87 8.29 -1.65
N LEU A 81 -13.89 8.91 -1.01
CA LEU A 81 -13.97 10.29 -0.54
C LEU A 81 -13.64 11.33 -1.61
N THR A 82 -12.78 11.00 -2.58
CA THR A 82 -12.19 11.99 -3.50
C THR A 82 -12.51 11.73 -4.97
N ALA A 83 -12.57 10.46 -5.40
CA ALA A 83 -12.80 10.06 -6.78
C ALA A 83 -13.54 8.71 -6.86
N PRO A 84 -14.83 8.63 -6.46
CA PRO A 84 -15.54 7.36 -6.24
C PRO A 84 -15.55 6.39 -7.42
N VAL A 85 -15.47 6.89 -8.64
CA VAL A 85 -15.43 6.07 -9.86
C VAL A 85 -14.21 5.15 -9.91
N TRP A 86 -13.10 5.56 -9.28
CA TRP A 86 -11.85 4.80 -9.23
C TRP A 86 -11.80 3.75 -8.13
N ALA A 87 -12.64 3.86 -7.10
CA ALA A 87 -12.58 3.02 -5.90
C ALA A 87 -12.57 1.50 -6.19
N PRO A 88 -13.41 0.94 -7.09
CA PRO A 88 -13.37 -0.50 -7.37
C PRO A 88 -12.03 -0.97 -7.97
N ALA A 89 -11.48 -0.20 -8.91
CA ALA A 89 -10.19 -0.51 -9.52
C ALA A 89 -9.06 -0.37 -8.49
N THR A 90 -9.07 0.69 -7.73
CA THR A 90 -8.06 0.97 -6.69
C THR A 90 -8.03 -0.12 -5.63
N ILE A 91 -9.15 -0.60 -5.11
CA ILE A 91 -9.20 -1.69 -4.15
C ILE A 91 -8.42 -2.91 -4.67
N ILE A 92 -8.68 -3.32 -5.90
CA ILE A 92 -8.01 -4.47 -6.52
C ILE A 92 -6.52 -4.19 -6.73
N ILE A 93 -6.17 -3.06 -7.33
CA ILE A 93 -4.79 -2.71 -7.64
C ILE A 93 -3.95 -2.59 -6.35
N LYS A 94 -4.48 -1.95 -5.29
CA LYS A 94 -3.77 -1.78 -4.02
C LYS A 94 -3.58 -3.10 -3.26
N MET A 95 -4.44 -4.08 -3.45
CA MET A 95 -4.15 -5.46 -3.00
C MET A 95 -3.01 -6.08 -3.80
N LEU A 96 -3.05 -5.98 -5.12
CA LEU A 96 -2.06 -6.62 -5.99
C LEU A 96 -0.65 -6.06 -5.81
N ILE A 97 -0.48 -4.77 -5.59
CA ILE A 97 0.84 -4.16 -5.37
C ILE A 97 1.52 -4.63 -4.07
N CYS A 98 0.78 -5.23 -3.13
CA CYS A 98 1.36 -5.82 -1.92
C CYS A 98 2.03 -7.18 -2.18
N LEU A 99 1.61 -7.92 -3.21
CA LEU A 99 2.03 -9.31 -3.44
C LEU A 99 3.55 -9.51 -3.61
N PRO A 100 4.30 -8.64 -4.29
CA PRO A 100 5.72 -8.82 -4.48
C PRO A 100 6.54 -8.66 -3.21
N PHE A 101 6.02 -7.93 -2.21
CA PHE A 101 6.74 -7.62 -0.98
C PHE A 101 6.88 -8.81 -0.03
N SER A 102 7.78 -8.64 0.94
CA SER A 102 7.96 -9.63 2.00
C SER A 102 8.11 -8.94 3.35
N SER A 103 7.29 -9.38 4.29
CA SER A 103 7.38 -9.00 5.70
C SER A 103 8.32 -9.90 6.50
N LYS A 104 8.97 -10.88 5.87
CA LYS A 104 9.92 -11.78 6.55
C LYS A 104 11.24 -11.04 6.85
N GLY A 105 11.87 -11.41 7.96
CA GLY A 105 13.14 -10.80 8.40
C GLY A 105 12.94 -9.56 9.28
N THR A 106 14.04 -8.94 9.67
CA THR A 106 14.12 -7.87 10.68
C THR A 106 14.11 -6.47 10.10
N LYS A 107 14.29 -6.32 8.79
CA LYS A 107 14.34 -5.03 8.08
C LYS A 107 13.15 -4.85 7.13
N LEU A 108 12.75 -3.60 6.95
CA LEU A 108 11.75 -3.18 5.97
C LEU A 108 12.37 -3.04 4.57
N VAL A 109 13.53 -2.37 4.49
CA VAL A 109 14.26 -2.15 3.24
C VAL A 109 15.22 -3.32 3.01
N THR A 110 14.79 -4.27 2.20
CA THR A 110 15.59 -5.44 1.79
C THR A 110 15.75 -5.45 0.27
N LYS A 111 16.73 -6.18 -0.25
CA LYS A 111 16.90 -6.35 -1.71
C LYS A 111 15.61 -6.81 -2.38
N ARG A 112 14.88 -7.76 -1.76
CA ARG A 112 13.59 -8.24 -2.25
C ARG A 112 12.55 -7.12 -2.30
N ASN A 113 12.41 -6.33 -1.24
CA ASN A 113 11.42 -5.25 -1.19
C ASN A 113 11.77 -4.10 -2.13
N VAL A 114 13.06 -3.86 -2.41
CA VAL A 114 13.48 -2.91 -3.45
C VAL A 114 13.07 -3.41 -4.85
N VAL A 115 13.29 -4.69 -5.15
CA VAL A 115 12.79 -5.28 -6.42
C VAL A 115 11.26 -5.25 -6.48
N ALA A 116 10.58 -5.46 -5.35
CA ALA A 116 9.12 -5.39 -5.26
C ALA A 116 8.56 -4.01 -5.65
N LEU A 117 9.30 -2.91 -5.46
CA LEU A 117 8.88 -1.57 -5.89
C LEU A 117 8.71 -1.48 -7.42
N PHE A 118 9.62 -2.09 -8.18
CA PHE A 118 9.51 -2.14 -9.65
C PHE A 118 8.33 -2.99 -10.11
N LEU A 119 8.08 -4.12 -9.45
CA LEU A 119 6.92 -4.96 -9.72
C LEU A 119 5.60 -4.26 -9.34
N ALA A 120 5.57 -3.56 -8.21
CA ALA A 120 4.43 -2.77 -7.78
C ALA A 120 4.12 -1.64 -8.78
N PHE A 121 5.15 -0.97 -9.30
CA PHE A 121 4.98 0.00 -10.39
C PHE A 121 4.35 -0.64 -11.63
N ALA A 122 4.87 -1.78 -12.09
CA ALA A 122 4.33 -2.47 -13.26
C ALA A 122 2.86 -2.89 -13.05
N ILE A 123 2.52 -3.43 -11.88
CA ILE A 123 1.15 -3.79 -11.51
C ILE A 123 0.24 -2.54 -11.49
N SER A 124 0.70 -1.45 -10.87
CA SER A 124 -0.05 -0.21 -10.77
C SER A 124 -0.30 0.40 -12.16
N ALA A 125 0.75 0.57 -12.97
CA ALA A 125 0.65 1.15 -14.31
C ALA A 125 -0.28 0.33 -15.21
N THR A 126 -0.13 -1.00 -15.22
CA THR A 126 -0.98 -1.89 -16.01
C THR A 126 -2.42 -1.89 -15.50
N GLY A 127 -2.60 -1.96 -14.19
CA GLY A 127 -3.92 -2.00 -13.57
C GLY A 127 -4.73 -0.73 -13.84
N TYR A 128 -4.13 0.43 -13.64
CA TYR A 128 -4.80 1.70 -13.94
C TYR A 128 -4.99 1.93 -15.44
N TYR A 129 -4.04 1.53 -16.28
CA TYR A 129 -4.22 1.57 -17.73
C TYR A 129 -5.45 0.76 -18.20
N ILE A 130 -5.60 -0.46 -17.69
CA ILE A 130 -6.75 -1.31 -18.02
C ILE A 130 -8.04 -0.69 -17.45
N ALA A 131 -8.05 -0.25 -16.20
CA ALA A 131 -9.23 0.34 -15.58
C ALA A 131 -9.67 1.62 -16.30
N GLU A 132 -8.74 2.53 -16.58
CA GLU A 132 -9.02 3.77 -17.32
C GLU A 132 -9.47 3.47 -18.75
N GLY A 133 -8.83 2.51 -19.40
CA GLY A 133 -9.19 2.08 -20.76
C GLY A 133 -10.62 1.56 -20.84
N ILE A 134 -11.06 0.77 -19.86
CA ILE A 134 -12.44 0.26 -19.78
C ILE A 134 -13.45 1.39 -19.48
N MET A 135 -13.11 2.32 -18.59
CA MET A 135 -14.02 3.38 -18.16
C MET A 135 -14.12 4.53 -19.16
N PHE A 136 -12.99 4.91 -19.78
CA PHE A 136 -12.89 6.17 -20.56
C PHE A 136 -12.31 5.96 -21.98
N GLY A 137 -11.91 4.75 -22.33
CA GLY A 137 -11.31 4.42 -23.64
C GLY A 137 -9.78 4.36 -23.61
N PHE A 138 -9.21 3.45 -24.41
CA PHE A 138 -7.77 3.14 -24.39
C PHE A 138 -6.87 4.18 -25.06
N THR A 139 -7.39 5.04 -25.93
CA THR A 139 -6.57 5.96 -26.74
C THR A 139 -5.79 6.97 -25.88
N ALA A 140 -6.43 7.54 -24.88
CA ALA A 140 -5.80 8.52 -23.97
C ALA A 140 -5.18 7.88 -22.71
N SER A 141 -5.70 6.72 -22.28
CA SER A 141 -5.36 6.05 -21.02
C SER A 141 -3.88 5.70 -20.90
N PHE A 142 -3.22 5.37 -22.01
CA PHE A 142 -1.81 5.00 -21.98
C PHE A 142 -0.93 6.12 -21.41
N PHE A 143 -1.10 7.34 -21.90
CA PHE A 143 -0.28 8.47 -21.47
C PHE A 143 -0.61 8.90 -20.04
N THR A 144 -1.89 8.98 -19.68
CA THR A 144 -2.32 9.41 -18.35
C THR A 144 -1.96 8.39 -17.27
N SER A 145 -2.25 7.11 -17.50
CA SER A 145 -1.98 6.05 -16.52
C SER A 145 -0.49 5.77 -16.35
N VAL A 146 0.29 5.75 -17.44
CA VAL A 146 1.74 5.46 -17.34
C VAL A 146 2.48 6.63 -16.71
N SER A 147 2.25 7.86 -17.17
CA SER A 147 2.92 9.05 -16.59
C SER A 147 2.51 9.27 -15.13
N GLY A 148 1.24 9.15 -14.80
CA GLY A 148 0.74 9.22 -13.43
C GLY A 148 1.36 8.15 -12.54
N SER A 149 1.44 6.90 -13.01
CA SER A 149 2.04 5.80 -12.27
C SER A 149 3.55 5.98 -12.06
N ILE A 150 4.28 6.56 -13.02
CA ILE A 150 5.72 6.85 -12.85
C ILE A 150 5.92 7.83 -11.69
N VAL A 151 5.19 8.93 -11.67
CA VAL A 151 5.31 9.96 -10.63
C VAL A 151 4.87 9.39 -9.28
N GLN A 152 3.71 8.75 -9.21
CA GLN A 152 3.14 8.21 -7.98
C GLN A 152 4.00 7.08 -7.39
N SER A 153 4.28 6.06 -8.18
CA SER A 153 5.06 4.91 -7.69
C SER A 153 6.52 5.26 -7.45
N GLY A 154 7.11 6.12 -8.31
CA GLY A 154 8.47 6.61 -8.14
C GLY A 154 8.64 7.45 -6.87
N GLY A 155 7.76 8.43 -6.66
CA GLY A 155 7.74 9.24 -5.44
C GLY A 155 7.50 8.40 -4.19
N SER A 156 6.53 7.49 -4.24
CA SER A 156 6.23 6.58 -3.14
C SER A 156 7.37 5.61 -2.84
N ALA A 157 8.11 5.14 -3.87
CA ALA A 157 9.27 4.28 -3.69
C ALA A 157 10.42 5.02 -2.99
N ILE A 158 10.70 6.26 -3.37
CA ILE A 158 11.72 7.09 -2.71
C ILE A 158 11.35 7.29 -1.24
N MET A 159 10.12 7.67 -0.96
CA MET A 159 9.63 7.85 0.41
C MET A 159 9.67 6.55 1.22
N PHE A 160 9.33 5.41 0.62
CA PHE A 160 9.47 4.10 1.26
C PHE A 160 10.91 3.82 1.68
N VAL A 161 11.89 4.09 0.80
CA VAL A 161 13.31 3.85 1.11
C VAL A 161 13.77 4.79 2.23
N ILE A 162 13.39 6.07 2.19
CA ILE A 162 13.78 7.05 3.22
C ILE A 162 13.18 6.66 4.58
N ILE A 163 11.87 6.51 4.66
CA ILE A 163 11.16 6.20 5.91
C ILE A 163 11.54 4.80 6.40
N GLY A 164 11.54 3.81 5.50
CA GLY A 164 11.88 2.43 5.84
C GLY A 164 13.30 2.30 6.38
N THR A 165 14.28 3.01 5.80
CA THR A 165 15.66 3.02 6.30
C THR A 165 15.75 3.70 7.68
N ALA A 166 15.02 4.79 7.90
CA ALA A 166 14.96 5.43 9.21
C ALA A 166 14.36 4.50 10.28
N LEU A 167 13.27 3.81 9.95
CA LEU A 167 12.64 2.82 10.82
C LEU A 167 13.53 1.59 11.07
N ASP A 168 14.28 1.15 10.07
CA ASP A 168 15.23 0.05 10.22
C ASP A 168 16.39 0.43 11.15
N LYS A 169 16.86 1.69 11.14
CA LYS A 169 17.93 2.17 12.04
C LYS A 169 17.51 2.14 13.51
N ILE A 170 16.25 2.41 13.84
CA ILE A 170 15.74 2.35 15.22
C ILE A 170 15.24 0.95 15.61
N GLY A 171 15.39 -0.05 14.73
CA GLY A 171 14.94 -1.41 15.01
C GLY A 171 13.42 -1.54 15.16
N PHE A 172 12.65 -0.71 14.45
CA PHE A 172 11.19 -0.64 14.56
C PHE A 172 10.53 -2.02 14.52
N LYS A 173 10.87 -2.83 13.50
CA LYS A 173 10.25 -4.14 13.28
C LYS A 173 10.59 -5.15 14.38
N THR A 174 11.81 -5.11 14.91
CA THR A 174 12.24 -5.99 16.01
C THR A 174 11.67 -5.58 17.35
N ASN A 175 11.42 -4.29 17.57
CA ASN A 175 10.87 -3.78 18.82
C ASN A 175 9.36 -4.04 18.96
N ILE A 176 8.62 -4.03 17.83
CA ILE A 176 7.17 -4.32 17.85
C ILE A 176 6.91 -5.84 17.85
N ALA A 177 7.86 -6.67 17.39
CA ALA A 177 7.73 -8.12 17.42
C ALA A 177 7.98 -8.73 18.81
N LYS A 178 8.48 -7.94 19.77
CA LYS A 178 8.58 -8.31 21.19
C LYS A 178 7.29 -7.98 21.92
#